data_8fdfcb45ab57c209d97c510f89c99750
#
_entry.id   8fdfcb45ab57c209d97c510f89c99750
#
_cell.length_a   1.000
_cell.length_b   1.000
_cell.length_c   1.000
_cell.angle_alpha   90.00
_cell.angle_beta   90.00
_cell.angle_gamma   90.00
#
_symmetry.space_group_name_H-M   'P 1'
#
loop_
_entity.id
_entity.type
_entity.pdbx_description
1 polymer ?
#
loop_
_entity_poly.entity_id
_entity_poly.type
_entity_poly.pdbx_seq_one_letter_code
_entity_poly.pdbx_strand_id
1 'polypeptide(L)'
;MTTGGYDPNKNPDEGKQPPQDPYSRPQTPPPGSYPPPVTPPPGGGFQPPAGPPPGNYPPPPGNYPPPGGNYPPPQGNYPPPGGNPPPPGNYPPPGGYPPPPQGGNFPPPPANNYGAGFGPQLSVGAALTYGWERFKNNALVWIGVTLAAVVISGLIQLVFGSASSPGEISALALIGSLVSAIVGFLIQAAFIRGALHEVDGNKPVFGSFVQLTNVGAIVLASVIISIASGIGLVLCVIPGLVVIFLTYYTLTFVVDQNQDAISGIKSSFALTSKNVGPLLLLALALIGINIVGAILLLVGLLVTLPISLIASTYAYRVLTGRFVAAI
;
A
#
# COMPACT_ATOMS: atom_id res chain seq x y z
N MET A 1 -62.00 -2.96 52.94
CA MET A 1 -63.06 -2.56 52.00
C MET A 1 -62.55 -1.38 51.20
N THR A 2 -62.09 -1.63 50.00
CA THR A 2 -61.99 -0.63 48.91
C THR A 2 -61.92 -1.41 47.63
N THR A 3 -62.95 -1.28 46.85
CA THR A 3 -63.21 -1.89 45.55
C THR A 3 -62.33 -1.26 44.48
N GLY A 4 -61.50 -2.08 43.82
CA GLY A 4 -60.79 -1.71 42.63
C GLY A 4 -61.66 -1.84 41.38
N GLY A 5 -61.92 -0.75 40.71
CA GLY A 5 -62.69 -0.71 39.45
C GLY A 5 -61.93 -1.32 38.28
N TYR A 6 -62.64 -2.19 37.58
CA TYR A 6 -62.21 -2.77 36.30
C TYR A 6 -62.50 -1.80 35.16
N ASP A 7 -61.45 -1.39 34.42
CA ASP A 7 -61.58 -0.56 33.23
C ASP A 7 -61.56 -1.44 31.99
N PRO A 8 -62.64 -1.55 31.21
CA PRO A 8 -62.77 -2.46 30.07
C PRO A 8 -62.12 -1.95 28.79
N ASN A 9 -61.40 -0.82 28.81
CA ASN A 9 -60.79 -0.22 27.57
C ASN A 9 -59.27 -0.28 27.53
N LYS A 10 -58.63 -1.09 28.41
CA LYS A 10 -57.17 -1.23 28.37
C LYS A 10 -56.77 -2.46 27.56
N ASN A 11 -56.28 -2.22 26.36
CA ASN A 11 -55.77 -3.22 25.43
C ASN A 11 -54.47 -3.81 25.99
N PRO A 12 -54.29 -5.13 26.19
CA PRO A 12 -53.13 -5.74 26.84
C PRO A 12 -51.89 -5.86 25.97
N ASP A 13 -51.91 -5.44 24.69
CA ASP A 13 -50.85 -5.74 23.74
C ASP A 13 -49.98 -4.53 23.29
N GLU A 14 -50.11 -3.38 23.94
CA GLU A 14 -49.16 -2.29 23.70
C GLU A 14 -47.91 -2.45 24.59
N GLY A 15 -46.87 -3.10 24.04
CA GLY A 15 -45.55 -3.10 24.72
C GLY A 15 -44.64 -4.27 24.46
N LYS A 16 -44.92 -5.16 23.53
CA LYS A 16 -43.98 -6.23 23.17
C LYS A 16 -43.55 -6.10 21.71
N GLN A 17 -42.40 -5.48 21.49
CA GLN A 17 -41.69 -5.63 20.21
C GLN A 17 -41.23 -7.09 20.05
N PRO A 18 -41.48 -7.74 18.91
CA PRO A 18 -40.94 -9.07 18.64
C PRO A 18 -39.40 -9.02 18.53
N PRO A 19 -38.69 -10.11 18.88
CA PRO A 19 -37.23 -10.18 18.78
C PRO A 19 -36.80 -9.95 17.33
N GLN A 20 -35.86 -9.02 17.14
CA GLN A 20 -35.24 -8.81 15.85
C GLN A 20 -34.30 -9.97 15.51
N ASP A 21 -34.54 -10.59 14.38
CA ASP A 21 -33.73 -11.66 13.81
C ASP A 21 -32.38 -11.09 13.31
N PRO A 22 -31.19 -11.60 13.74
CA PRO A 22 -29.89 -11.03 13.41
C PRO A 22 -29.50 -11.17 11.93
N TYR A 23 -30.32 -11.79 11.09
CA TYR A 23 -30.02 -12.05 9.67
C TYR A 23 -30.92 -11.32 8.66
N SER A 24 -31.73 -10.35 9.08
CA SER A 24 -32.57 -9.56 8.17
C SER A 24 -31.70 -8.62 7.32
N ARG A 25 -31.62 -8.89 6.02
CA ARG A 25 -31.06 -7.97 5.01
C ARG A 25 -31.85 -6.65 5.00
N PRO A 26 -31.18 -5.48 4.81
CA PRO A 26 -31.90 -4.22 4.60
C PRO A 26 -32.80 -4.34 3.36
N GLN A 27 -34.10 -4.13 3.56
CA GLN A 27 -35.05 -4.04 2.45
C GLN A 27 -34.90 -2.67 1.77
N THR A 28 -34.69 -2.67 0.49
CA THR A 28 -34.76 -1.47 -0.35
C THR A 28 -36.18 -0.93 -0.34
N PRO A 29 -36.39 0.39 -0.14
CA PRO A 29 -37.72 1.00 -0.19
C PRO A 29 -38.29 0.95 -1.62
N PRO A 30 -39.63 0.82 -1.78
CA PRO A 30 -40.27 0.77 -3.08
C PRO A 30 -40.10 2.08 -3.87
N PRO A 31 -40.01 2.03 -5.22
CA PRO A 31 -39.86 3.22 -6.05
C PRO A 31 -41.12 4.09 -6.01
N GLY A 32 -41.00 5.34 -5.51
CA GLY A 32 -42.08 6.30 -5.54
C GLY A 32 -42.19 7.29 -4.37
N SER A 33 -41.36 7.23 -3.35
CA SER A 33 -41.47 8.11 -2.18
C SER A 33 -40.25 9.04 -2.03
N TYR A 34 -40.13 10.02 -2.91
CA TYR A 34 -39.28 11.18 -2.68
C TYR A 34 -40.16 12.37 -2.27
N PRO A 35 -39.88 13.04 -1.14
CA PRO A 35 -40.54 14.31 -0.83
C PRO A 35 -40.09 15.38 -1.83
N PRO A 36 -40.97 16.37 -2.17
CA PRO A 36 -40.63 17.45 -3.09
C PRO A 36 -39.49 18.30 -2.53
N PRO A 37 -38.66 18.92 -3.39
CA PRO A 37 -37.56 19.77 -2.96
C PRO A 37 -38.07 20.98 -2.20
N VAL A 38 -37.55 21.22 -1.00
CA VAL A 38 -37.82 22.39 -0.16
C VAL A 38 -37.03 23.56 -0.73
N THR A 39 -37.72 24.59 -1.18
CA THR A 39 -37.12 25.89 -1.56
C THR A 39 -36.56 26.56 -0.30
N PRO A 40 -35.32 27.10 -0.32
CA PRO A 40 -34.77 27.84 0.81
C PRO A 40 -35.46 29.22 0.93
N PRO A 41 -35.65 29.74 2.16
CA PRO A 41 -36.19 31.08 2.38
C PRO A 41 -35.16 32.14 1.97
N PRO A 42 -35.63 33.33 1.48
CA PRO A 42 -34.74 34.40 1.09
C PRO A 42 -34.24 35.20 2.29
N GLY A 43 -32.93 35.46 2.37
CA GLY A 43 -32.34 36.57 3.13
C GLY A 43 -31.75 36.21 4.49
N GLY A 44 -30.46 35.99 4.52
CA GLY A 44 -29.61 35.99 5.72
C GLY A 44 -28.15 35.97 5.29
N GLY A 45 -27.53 37.17 5.18
CA GLY A 45 -26.11 37.27 4.78
C GLY A 45 -25.18 36.66 5.82
N PHE A 46 -24.39 35.68 5.41
CA PHE A 46 -23.25 35.23 6.16
C PHE A 46 -22.06 36.14 5.89
N GLN A 47 -21.63 36.88 6.92
CA GLN A 47 -20.37 37.59 6.94
C GLN A 47 -19.26 36.56 7.17
N PRO A 48 -18.22 36.47 6.31
CA PRO A 48 -17.07 35.60 6.58
C PRO A 48 -16.24 36.20 7.73
N PRO A 49 -15.55 35.34 8.55
CA PRO A 49 -14.69 35.80 9.62
C PRO A 49 -13.52 36.61 9.07
N ALA A 50 -13.16 37.70 9.77
CA ALA A 50 -12.06 38.58 9.44
C ALA A 50 -10.73 37.83 9.38
N GLY A 51 -10.04 37.96 8.25
CA GLY A 51 -8.70 37.46 8.05
C GLY A 51 -7.66 38.28 8.83
N PRO A 52 -6.46 37.70 9.10
CA PRO A 52 -5.38 38.38 9.81
C PRO A 52 -4.83 39.58 8.99
N PRO A 53 -4.17 40.53 9.67
CA PRO A 53 -3.74 41.80 9.04
C PRO A 53 -2.61 41.56 8.02
N PRO A 54 -2.48 42.43 6.99
CA PRO A 54 -1.56 42.28 5.89
C PRO A 54 -0.11 42.48 6.35
N GLY A 55 0.72 41.42 6.29
CA GLY A 55 2.16 41.52 6.40
C GLY A 55 2.80 41.86 5.05
N ASN A 56 3.82 42.67 5.06
CA ASN A 56 4.58 43.21 3.94
C ASN A 56 5.06 42.12 2.97
N TYR A 57 4.52 42.10 1.75
CA TYR A 57 5.11 41.41 0.62
C TYR A 57 5.91 42.39 -0.25
N PRO A 58 7.08 42.01 -0.77
CA PRO A 58 7.81 42.84 -1.73
C PRO A 58 7.04 42.91 -3.07
N PRO A 59 7.17 44.03 -3.82
CA PRO A 59 6.47 44.20 -5.08
C PRO A 59 6.97 43.23 -6.15
N PRO A 60 6.09 42.73 -7.03
CA PRO A 60 6.49 41.86 -8.13
C PRO A 60 7.25 42.65 -9.20
N PRO A 61 8.25 42.03 -9.88
CA PRO A 61 8.94 42.66 -11.01
C PRO A 61 7.99 42.83 -12.20
N GLY A 62 7.97 44.05 -12.74
CA GLY A 62 7.10 44.45 -13.81
C GLY A 62 7.43 43.86 -15.20
N ASN A 63 6.48 44.10 -16.11
CA ASN A 63 6.48 43.93 -17.56
C ASN A 63 6.03 42.55 -18.07
N TYR A 64 4.69 42.40 -18.13
CA TYR A 64 4.07 41.61 -19.19
C TYR A 64 3.48 42.54 -20.24
N PRO A 65 3.70 42.32 -21.55
CA PRO A 65 3.03 43.07 -22.59
C PRO A 65 1.54 42.74 -22.66
N PRO A 66 0.66 43.68 -23.07
CA PRO A 66 -0.75 43.42 -23.15
C PRO A 66 -1.09 42.40 -24.26
N PRO A 67 -2.11 41.55 -24.09
CA PRO A 67 -2.58 40.68 -25.15
C PRO A 67 -3.36 41.51 -26.18
N GLY A 68 -2.75 41.78 -27.32
CA GLY A 68 -3.41 42.33 -28.46
C GLY A 68 -3.56 41.30 -29.55
N GLY A 69 -4.74 41.14 -30.11
CA GLY A 69 -4.89 40.46 -31.38
C GLY A 69 -6.14 39.55 -31.49
N ASN A 70 -7.24 40.14 -31.91
CA ASN A 70 -8.27 39.66 -32.83
C ASN A 70 -8.57 38.16 -32.88
N TYR A 71 -9.63 37.78 -32.17
CA TYR A 71 -10.40 36.60 -32.52
C TYR A 71 -11.42 36.95 -33.59
N PRO A 72 -11.54 36.24 -34.70
CA PRO A 72 -12.61 36.42 -35.66
C PRO A 72 -13.94 35.95 -35.03
N PRO A 73 -15.10 36.61 -35.40
CA PRO A 73 -16.40 36.23 -34.88
C PRO A 73 -16.82 34.84 -35.40
N PRO A 74 -17.56 34.04 -34.62
CA PRO A 74 -18.07 32.75 -35.07
C PRO A 74 -19.17 33.02 -36.12
N GLN A 75 -18.95 32.61 -37.37
CA GLN A 75 -19.98 32.54 -38.39
C GLN A 75 -20.95 31.42 -38.06
N GLY A 76 -22.18 31.82 -37.84
CA GLY A 76 -23.30 30.94 -37.64
C GLY A 76 -23.68 30.17 -38.89
N ASN A 77 -24.17 28.96 -38.67
CA ASN A 77 -25.32 28.35 -39.38
C ASN A 77 -25.60 27.01 -38.68
N TYR A 78 -26.53 27.03 -37.74
CA TYR A 78 -27.19 25.81 -37.32
C TYR A 78 -28.39 25.60 -38.23
N PRO A 79 -28.52 24.40 -38.85
CA PRO A 79 -29.74 24.04 -39.57
C PRO A 79 -30.89 23.77 -38.56
N PRO A 80 -32.14 23.97 -38.93
CA PRO A 80 -33.32 23.76 -38.07
C PRO A 80 -33.51 22.24 -37.73
N PRO A 81 -34.11 21.91 -36.58
CA PRO A 81 -34.39 20.52 -36.21
C PRO A 81 -35.55 19.96 -36.99
N GLY A 82 -35.29 18.96 -37.78
CA GLY A 82 -36.34 18.21 -38.53
C GLY A 82 -35.77 17.41 -39.67
N GLY A 83 -35.38 16.14 -39.44
CA GLY A 83 -34.95 15.24 -40.46
C GLY A 83 -34.45 13.92 -39.89
N ASN A 84 -34.98 12.81 -40.39
CA ASN A 84 -34.71 11.43 -40.00
C ASN A 84 -33.20 11.10 -39.86
N PRO A 85 -32.83 10.18 -38.95
CA PRO A 85 -31.45 9.73 -38.84
C PRO A 85 -30.98 8.99 -40.10
N PRO A 86 -29.78 9.27 -40.63
CA PRO A 86 -29.20 8.53 -41.73
C PRO A 86 -28.82 7.11 -41.31
N PRO A 87 -28.78 6.14 -42.27
CA PRO A 87 -28.40 4.76 -41.98
C PRO A 87 -26.93 4.65 -41.49
N PRO A 88 -26.56 3.55 -40.77
CA PRO A 88 -25.22 3.39 -40.22
C PRO A 88 -24.21 3.15 -41.34
N GLY A 89 -23.42 4.18 -41.63
CA GLY A 89 -22.31 4.14 -42.57
C GLY A 89 -21.01 4.39 -41.85
N ASN A 90 -20.03 3.57 -42.18
CA ASN A 90 -18.60 3.56 -41.78
C ASN A 90 -18.07 4.85 -41.12
N TYR A 91 -17.84 4.78 -39.83
CA TYR A 91 -17.03 5.79 -39.12
C TYR A 91 -15.56 5.60 -39.52
N PRO A 92 -14.84 6.65 -39.93
CA PRO A 92 -13.40 6.60 -40.06
C PRO A 92 -12.79 6.39 -38.64
N PRO A 93 -11.61 5.72 -38.53
CA PRO A 93 -10.95 5.53 -37.26
C PRO A 93 -10.64 6.87 -36.60
N PRO A 94 -10.66 6.96 -35.25
CA PRO A 94 -10.36 8.20 -34.57
C PRO A 94 -8.97 8.70 -34.93
N GLY A 95 -8.93 9.84 -35.60
CA GLY A 95 -7.69 10.53 -35.97
C GLY A 95 -6.89 10.88 -34.73
N GLY A 96 -5.58 10.57 -34.77
CA GLY A 96 -4.64 10.81 -33.70
C GLY A 96 -4.62 12.27 -33.26
N TYR A 97 -4.53 12.47 -31.95
CA TYR A 97 -4.26 13.78 -31.38
C TYR A 97 -2.94 14.35 -31.94
N PRO A 98 -2.86 15.66 -32.25
CA PRO A 98 -1.59 16.25 -32.62
C PRO A 98 -0.60 16.11 -31.46
N PRO A 99 0.69 15.84 -31.75
CA PRO A 99 1.71 15.73 -30.70
C PRO A 99 1.84 17.07 -29.95
N PRO A 100 2.07 17.03 -28.63
CA PRO A 100 2.33 18.24 -27.86
C PRO A 100 3.60 18.95 -28.37
N PRO A 101 3.70 20.30 -28.25
CA PRO A 101 4.84 21.06 -28.77
C PRO A 101 6.13 20.56 -28.11
N GLN A 102 7.11 20.21 -28.94
CA GLN A 102 8.48 19.92 -28.54
C GLN A 102 9.15 21.22 -28.06
N GLY A 103 9.37 21.33 -26.78
CA GLY A 103 10.12 22.41 -26.17
C GLY A 103 10.84 21.92 -24.91
N GLY A 104 12.14 21.66 -25.03
CA GLY A 104 13.04 21.36 -23.93
C GLY A 104 13.81 20.06 -24.13
N ASN A 105 15.14 20.15 -24.26
CA ASN A 105 16.07 19.02 -24.25
C ASN A 105 16.07 18.35 -22.85
N PHE A 106 15.05 17.55 -22.55
CA PHE A 106 15.18 16.54 -21.55
C PHE A 106 15.65 15.25 -22.22
N PRO A 107 16.70 14.59 -21.73
CA PRO A 107 17.02 13.26 -22.22
C PRO A 107 15.78 12.38 -22.03
N PRO A 108 15.39 11.58 -23.04
CA PRO A 108 14.27 10.68 -22.88
C PRO A 108 14.53 9.80 -21.66
N PRO A 109 13.50 9.53 -20.84
CA PRO A 109 13.63 8.54 -19.78
C PRO A 109 14.14 7.25 -20.44
N PRO A 110 15.04 6.49 -19.80
CA PRO A 110 15.56 5.25 -20.35
C PRO A 110 14.37 4.42 -20.83
N ALA A 111 14.36 4.11 -22.12
CA ALA A 111 13.33 3.30 -22.74
C ALA A 111 13.36 1.94 -22.04
N ASN A 112 12.48 1.75 -21.06
CA ASN A 112 12.14 0.42 -20.63
C ASN A 112 11.58 -0.26 -21.87
N ASN A 113 12.33 -1.20 -22.46
CA ASN A 113 11.90 -2.04 -23.56
C ASN A 113 10.66 -2.84 -23.10
N TYR A 114 9.52 -2.20 -23.14
CA TYR A 114 8.24 -2.90 -23.08
C TYR A 114 8.04 -3.53 -24.45
N GLY A 115 8.61 -4.73 -24.63
CA GLY A 115 8.34 -5.56 -25.80
C GLY A 115 6.82 -5.75 -25.89
N ALA A 116 6.27 -5.46 -27.04
CA ALA A 116 4.86 -5.64 -27.34
C ALA A 116 4.43 -7.09 -26.98
N GLY A 117 3.55 -7.24 -26.00
CA GLY A 117 2.84 -8.49 -25.77
C GLY A 117 2.91 -9.11 -24.35
N PHE A 118 3.72 -8.61 -23.44
CA PHE A 118 3.78 -9.13 -22.07
C PHE A 118 3.55 -7.99 -21.07
N GLY A 119 2.77 -8.25 -20.00
CA GLY A 119 2.58 -7.33 -18.88
C GLY A 119 3.93 -6.87 -18.29
N PRO A 120 3.94 -5.97 -17.30
CA PRO A 120 5.15 -5.34 -16.79
C PRO A 120 6.20 -6.39 -16.43
N GLN A 121 7.29 -6.45 -17.21
CA GLN A 121 8.36 -7.40 -16.96
C GLN A 121 9.31 -6.86 -15.90
N LEU A 122 9.56 -7.64 -14.86
CA LEU A 122 10.52 -7.31 -13.83
C LEU A 122 11.96 -7.44 -14.39
N SER A 123 12.70 -6.33 -14.39
CA SER A 123 14.15 -6.35 -14.62
C SER A 123 14.89 -6.40 -13.28
N VAL A 124 15.68 -7.45 -13.07
CA VAL A 124 16.50 -7.62 -11.86
C VAL A 124 17.52 -6.49 -11.71
N GLY A 125 18.17 -6.11 -12.80
CA GLY A 125 19.11 -5.00 -12.80
C GLY A 125 18.46 -3.69 -12.39
N ALA A 126 17.26 -3.38 -12.94
CA ALA A 126 16.50 -2.20 -12.56
C ALA A 126 16.12 -2.21 -11.08
N ALA A 127 15.71 -3.36 -10.54
CA ALA A 127 15.38 -3.50 -9.11
C ALA A 127 16.58 -3.24 -8.20
N LEU A 128 17.76 -3.78 -8.55
CA LEU A 128 19.00 -3.57 -7.78
C LEU A 128 19.46 -2.12 -7.85
N THR A 129 19.47 -1.51 -9.05
CA THR A 129 19.80 -0.10 -9.23
C THR A 129 18.86 0.78 -8.44
N TYR A 130 17.54 0.51 -8.49
CA TYR A 130 16.55 1.26 -7.73
C TYR A 130 16.83 1.14 -6.22
N GLY A 131 17.06 -0.05 -5.72
CA GLY A 131 17.40 -0.29 -4.31
C GLY A 131 18.64 0.49 -3.86
N TRP A 132 19.68 0.49 -4.66
CA TRP A 132 20.91 1.23 -4.41
C TRP A 132 20.71 2.76 -4.40
N GLU A 133 20.04 3.30 -5.42
CA GLU A 133 19.82 4.75 -5.53
C GLU A 133 18.97 5.28 -4.37
N ARG A 134 17.89 4.56 -4.01
CA ARG A 134 17.05 4.93 -2.87
C ARG A 134 17.79 4.82 -1.54
N PHE A 135 18.55 3.74 -1.36
CA PHE A 135 19.38 3.58 -0.16
C PHE A 135 20.39 4.72 -0.01
N LYS A 136 21.15 5.07 -1.07
CA LYS A 136 22.13 6.16 -1.02
C LYS A 136 21.52 7.48 -0.58
N ASN A 137 20.32 7.77 -1.05
CA ASN A 137 19.63 9.02 -0.77
C ASN A 137 19.12 9.13 0.69
N ASN A 138 19.07 8.01 1.44
CA ASN A 138 18.60 7.95 2.83
C ASN A 138 19.41 6.97 3.69
N ALA A 139 20.67 6.76 3.38
CA ALA A 139 21.54 5.74 3.99
C ALA A 139 21.60 5.84 5.51
N LEU A 140 21.67 7.05 6.05
CA LEU A 140 21.80 7.27 7.49
C LEU A 140 20.61 6.72 8.28
N VAL A 141 19.40 6.95 7.78
CA VAL A 141 18.17 6.44 8.43
C VAL A 141 18.12 4.92 8.32
N TRP A 142 18.42 4.34 7.16
CA TRP A 142 18.43 2.90 6.96
C TRP A 142 19.45 2.18 7.84
N ILE A 143 20.68 2.69 7.89
CA ILE A 143 21.73 2.15 8.78
C ILE A 143 21.30 2.28 10.24
N GLY A 144 20.76 3.44 10.64
CA GLY A 144 20.30 3.67 11.99
C GLY A 144 19.18 2.73 12.42
N VAL A 145 18.18 2.51 11.57
CA VAL A 145 17.06 1.56 11.83
C VAL A 145 17.59 0.12 11.89
N THR A 146 18.53 -0.24 11.00
CA THR A 146 19.13 -1.58 11.01
C THR A 146 19.93 -1.81 12.30
N LEU A 147 20.73 -0.85 12.72
CA LEU A 147 21.46 -0.91 13.99
C LEU A 147 20.50 -0.99 15.18
N ALA A 148 19.42 -0.20 15.19
CA ALA A 148 18.41 -0.27 16.24
C ALA A 148 17.77 -1.67 16.31
N ALA A 149 17.45 -2.27 15.18
CA ALA A 149 16.93 -3.64 15.12
C ALA A 149 17.93 -4.67 15.67
N VAL A 150 19.21 -4.54 15.33
CA VAL A 150 20.29 -5.40 15.88
C VAL A 150 20.41 -5.24 17.40
N VAL A 151 20.39 -4.01 17.90
CA VAL A 151 20.45 -3.72 19.34
C VAL A 151 19.24 -4.31 20.07
N ILE A 152 18.03 -4.09 19.56
CA ILE A 152 16.80 -4.65 20.16
C ILE A 152 16.87 -6.18 20.22
N SER A 153 17.26 -6.82 19.12
CA SER A 153 17.40 -8.27 19.06
C SER A 153 18.48 -8.78 20.01
N GLY A 154 19.60 -8.07 20.10
CA GLY A 154 20.70 -8.38 21.02
C GLY A 154 20.30 -8.25 22.49
N LEU A 155 19.53 -7.21 22.85
CA LEU A 155 19.02 -7.05 24.22
C LEU A 155 18.05 -8.17 24.61
N ILE A 156 17.17 -8.58 23.71
CA ILE A 156 16.28 -9.73 23.96
C ILE A 156 17.12 -10.98 24.19
N GLN A 157 18.14 -11.21 23.37
CA GLN A 157 19.03 -12.37 23.51
C GLN A 157 19.85 -12.32 24.80
N LEU A 158 20.28 -11.13 25.23
CA LEU A 158 20.98 -10.96 26.49
C LEU A 158 20.09 -11.28 27.70
N VAL A 159 18.81 -10.87 27.66
CA VAL A 159 17.86 -11.07 28.78
C VAL A 159 17.39 -12.55 28.85
N PHE A 160 17.08 -13.16 27.72
CA PHE A 160 16.46 -14.49 27.67
C PHE A 160 17.40 -15.61 27.24
N GLY A 161 18.51 -15.28 26.57
CA GLY A 161 19.44 -16.28 26.02
C GLY A 161 20.16 -17.10 27.08
N SER A 162 20.45 -16.50 28.25
CA SER A 162 21.08 -17.20 29.39
C SER A 162 20.18 -18.25 30.06
N ALA A 163 18.87 -18.19 29.78
CA ALA A 163 17.90 -19.16 30.31
C ALA A 163 17.85 -20.48 29.53
N SER A 164 18.60 -20.59 28.44
CA SER A 164 18.62 -21.77 27.56
C SER A 164 19.81 -22.66 27.88
N SER A 165 19.66 -23.58 28.84
CA SER A 165 20.62 -24.66 29.00
C SER A 165 20.43 -25.72 27.93
N PRO A 166 21.50 -26.28 27.33
CA PRO A 166 21.37 -27.33 26.35
C PRO A 166 20.62 -28.55 26.92
N GLY A 167 19.47 -28.88 26.33
CA GLY A 167 18.65 -30.02 26.72
C GLY A 167 17.54 -29.76 27.72
N GLU A 168 17.42 -28.55 28.29
CA GLU A 168 16.32 -28.16 29.18
C GLU A 168 15.39 -27.14 28.53
N ILE A 169 14.09 -27.42 28.49
CA ILE A 169 13.06 -26.48 28.07
C ILE A 169 12.57 -25.75 29.33
N SER A 170 13.15 -24.58 29.61
CA SER A 170 12.66 -23.74 30.71
C SER A 170 11.49 -22.86 30.25
N ALA A 171 10.56 -22.55 31.16
CA ALA A 171 9.48 -21.61 30.86
C ALA A 171 10.01 -20.24 30.40
N LEU A 172 11.13 -19.80 30.97
CA LEU A 172 11.77 -18.52 30.59
C LEU A 172 12.34 -18.56 29.17
N ALA A 173 12.91 -19.68 28.74
CA ALA A 173 13.37 -19.87 27.36
C ALA A 173 12.20 -19.86 26.35
N LEU A 174 11.05 -20.47 26.71
CA LEU A 174 9.84 -20.44 25.89
C LEU A 174 9.28 -19.00 25.76
N ILE A 175 9.20 -18.27 26.87
CA ILE A 175 8.77 -16.86 26.86
C ILE A 175 9.74 -16.03 25.98
N GLY A 176 11.03 -16.19 26.17
CA GLY A 176 12.07 -15.49 25.41
C GLY A 176 11.98 -15.76 23.91
N SER A 177 11.76 -17.01 23.52
CA SER A 177 11.59 -17.37 22.10
C SER A 177 10.32 -16.76 21.49
N LEU A 178 9.22 -16.73 22.25
CA LEU A 178 7.96 -16.10 21.81
C LEU A 178 8.13 -14.58 21.65
N VAL A 179 8.75 -13.92 22.64
CA VAL A 179 9.06 -12.47 22.56
C VAL A 179 9.95 -12.18 21.36
N SER A 180 11.02 -12.95 21.20
CA SER A 180 11.95 -12.80 20.07
C SER A 180 11.22 -12.95 18.72
N ALA A 181 10.35 -13.96 18.59
CA ALA A 181 9.58 -14.18 17.36
C ALA A 181 8.64 -13.00 17.06
N ILE A 182 7.84 -12.54 18.04
CA ILE A 182 6.93 -11.43 17.84
C ILE A 182 7.67 -10.15 17.47
N VAL A 183 8.73 -9.82 18.21
CA VAL A 183 9.54 -8.63 17.91
C VAL A 183 10.19 -8.75 16.53
N GLY A 184 10.69 -9.92 16.16
CA GLY A 184 11.24 -10.19 14.83
C GLY A 184 10.21 -9.94 13.71
N PHE A 185 8.97 -10.41 13.88
CA PHE A 185 7.89 -10.17 12.93
C PHE A 185 7.55 -8.67 12.78
N LEU A 186 7.53 -7.94 13.90
CA LEU A 186 7.27 -6.50 13.88
C LEU A 186 8.43 -5.71 13.24
N ILE A 187 9.67 -6.09 13.52
CA ILE A 187 10.86 -5.52 12.86
C ILE A 187 10.78 -5.76 11.36
N GLN A 188 10.47 -6.97 10.91
CA GLN A 188 10.33 -7.27 9.49
C GLN A 188 9.24 -6.41 8.83
N ALA A 189 8.07 -6.30 9.47
CA ALA A 189 6.99 -5.45 8.98
C ALA A 189 7.39 -3.95 8.95
N ALA A 190 8.12 -3.47 9.96
CA ALA A 190 8.65 -2.12 10.02
C ALA A 190 9.60 -1.82 8.84
N PHE A 191 10.51 -2.73 8.54
CA PHE A 191 11.39 -2.62 7.38
C PHE A 191 10.64 -2.59 6.05
N ILE A 192 9.60 -3.44 5.89
CA ILE A 192 8.72 -3.42 4.72
C ILE A 192 8.01 -2.07 4.60
N ARG A 193 7.52 -1.53 5.72
CA ARG A 193 6.87 -0.20 5.74
C ARG A 193 7.82 0.90 5.27
N GLY A 194 9.06 0.89 5.76
CA GLY A 194 10.11 1.82 5.31
C GLY A 194 10.40 1.69 3.81
N ALA A 195 10.51 0.46 3.30
CA ALA A 195 10.76 0.21 1.89
C ALA A 195 9.59 0.66 1.00
N LEU A 196 8.35 0.50 1.45
CA LEU A 196 7.16 1.01 0.76
C LEU A 196 7.20 2.54 0.66
N HIS A 197 7.57 3.25 1.75
CA HIS A 197 7.76 4.71 1.70
C HIS A 197 8.80 5.13 0.66
N GLU A 198 9.95 4.43 0.58
CA GLU A 198 10.97 4.73 -0.44
C GLU A 198 10.43 4.54 -1.87
N VAL A 199 9.70 3.45 -2.10
CA VAL A 199 9.15 3.15 -3.42
C VAL A 199 8.01 4.10 -3.78
N ASP A 200 7.28 4.63 -2.81
CA ASP A 200 6.27 5.67 -3.00
C ASP A 200 6.89 7.07 -3.23
N GLY A 201 8.22 7.20 -3.15
CA GLY A 201 8.95 8.46 -3.34
C GLY A 201 9.11 9.31 -2.09
N ASN A 202 8.66 8.83 -0.95
CA ASN A 202 8.78 9.50 0.33
C ASN A 202 10.04 9.01 1.05
N LYS A 203 10.91 9.91 1.50
CA LYS A 203 12.04 9.54 2.35
C LYS A 203 11.53 9.16 3.73
N PRO A 204 11.60 7.87 4.16
CA PRO A 204 11.16 7.51 5.49
C PRO A 204 12.06 8.14 6.55
N VAL A 205 11.46 8.60 7.63
CA VAL A 205 12.12 8.95 8.88
C VAL A 205 11.96 7.81 9.87
N PHE A 206 12.71 7.80 10.99
CA PHE A 206 12.62 6.72 11.99
C PHE A 206 11.18 6.37 12.40
N GLY A 207 10.34 7.40 12.62
CA GLY A 207 8.92 7.22 12.96
C GLY A 207 8.09 6.53 11.90
N SER A 208 8.47 6.61 10.61
CA SER A 208 7.73 5.98 9.51
C SER A 208 7.76 4.46 9.58
N PHE A 209 8.83 3.87 10.09
CA PHE A 209 9.00 2.42 10.20
C PHE A 209 8.04 1.79 11.22
N VAL A 210 7.69 2.52 12.29
CA VAL A 210 6.82 2.00 13.35
C VAL A 210 5.32 2.27 13.13
N GLN A 211 4.96 2.92 12.04
CA GLN A 211 3.57 3.15 11.65
C GLN A 211 2.94 1.89 11.05
N LEU A 212 2.81 0.85 11.88
CA LEU A 212 2.21 -0.42 11.48
C LEU A 212 0.71 -0.38 11.74
N THR A 213 -0.05 -0.67 10.70
CA THR A 213 -1.47 -0.97 10.77
C THR A 213 -1.65 -2.49 10.80
N ASN A 214 -2.77 -2.98 11.31
CA ASN A 214 -3.13 -4.41 11.25
C ASN A 214 -2.06 -5.36 11.85
N VAL A 215 -1.51 -4.99 13.01
CA VAL A 215 -0.47 -5.77 13.72
C VAL A 215 -0.92 -7.22 13.95
N GLY A 216 -2.19 -7.46 14.25
CA GLY A 216 -2.74 -8.79 14.42
C GLY A 216 -2.59 -9.68 13.18
N ALA A 217 -2.84 -9.13 11.98
CA ALA A 217 -2.66 -9.86 10.73
C ALA A 217 -1.17 -10.11 10.42
N ILE A 218 -0.29 -9.15 10.75
CA ILE A 218 1.16 -9.31 10.61
C ILE A 218 1.64 -10.49 11.44
N VAL A 219 1.31 -10.52 12.74
CA VAL A 219 1.72 -11.59 13.64
C VAL A 219 1.12 -12.93 13.21
N LEU A 220 -0.19 -12.98 12.91
CA LEU A 220 -0.86 -14.20 12.49
C LEU A 220 -0.28 -14.77 11.18
N ALA A 221 -0.06 -13.92 10.17
CA ALA A 221 0.56 -14.35 8.92
C ALA A 221 1.97 -14.91 9.15
N SER A 222 2.78 -14.21 9.95
CA SER A 222 4.15 -14.63 10.25
C SER A 222 4.19 -15.96 10.99
N VAL A 223 3.29 -16.17 11.96
CA VAL A 223 3.18 -17.46 12.68
C VAL A 223 2.80 -18.58 11.72
N ILE A 224 1.78 -18.39 10.89
CA ILE A 224 1.36 -19.42 9.90
C ILE A 224 2.50 -19.76 8.96
N ILE A 225 3.18 -18.75 8.42
CA ILE A 225 4.32 -18.97 7.49
C ILE A 225 5.47 -19.66 8.20
N SER A 226 5.81 -19.26 9.42
CA SER A 226 6.89 -19.86 10.19
C SER A 226 6.63 -21.34 10.48
N ILE A 227 5.42 -21.70 10.87
CA ILE A 227 5.01 -23.09 11.10
C ILE A 227 5.06 -23.88 9.79
N ALA A 228 4.45 -23.36 8.71
CA ALA A 228 4.41 -24.03 7.42
C ALA A 228 5.82 -24.24 6.84
N SER A 229 6.67 -23.21 6.91
CA SER A 229 8.07 -23.29 6.46
C SER A 229 8.90 -24.24 7.33
N GLY A 230 8.71 -24.19 8.65
CA GLY A 230 9.39 -25.07 9.59
C GLY A 230 9.05 -26.55 9.35
N ILE A 231 7.76 -26.87 9.22
CA ILE A 231 7.33 -28.24 8.87
C ILE A 231 7.91 -28.64 7.51
N GLY A 232 7.85 -27.76 6.51
CA GLY A 232 8.42 -28.02 5.19
C GLY A 232 9.91 -28.33 5.23
N LEU A 233 10.69 -27.56 6.01
CA LEU A 233 12.13 -27.75 6.15
C LEU A 233 12.49 -29.06 6.91
N VAL A 234 11.72 -29.42 7.93
CA VAL A 234 11.92 -30.67 8.69
C VAL A 234 11.59 -31.88 7.85
N LEU A 235 10.51 -31.83 7.06
CA LEU A 235 10.15 -32.96 6.17
C LEU A 235 11.16 -33.10 5.03
N CYS A 236 11.53 -32.00 4.40
CA CYS A 236 12.54 -31.94 3.34
C CYS A 236 12.91 -30.48 3.08
N VAL A 237 14.16 -30.19 2.85
CA VAL A 237 14.64 -28.81 2.61
C VAL A 237 13.94 -28.15 1.43
N ILE A 238 13.73 -28.90 0.32
CA ILE A 238 13.12 -28.34 -0.90
C ILE A 238 11.69 -27.84 -0.68
N PRO A 239 10.71 -28.61 -0.14
CA PRO A 239 9.39 -28.10 0.18
C PRO A 239 9.39 -26.86 1.09
N GLY A 240 10.27 -26.84 2.10
CA GLY A 240 10.40 -25.67 2.97
C GLY A 240 10.83 -24.41 2.22
N LEU A 241 11.85 -24.53 1.34
CA LEU A 241 12.29 -23.41 0.49
C LEU A 241 11.20 -22.95 -0.48
N VAL A 242 10.41 -23.88 -1.04
CA VAL A 242 9.27 -23.52 -1.89
C VAL A 242 8.22 -22.73 -1.12
N VAL A 243 7.87 -23.12 0.11
CA VAL A 243 6.94 -22.36 0.96
C VAL A 243 7.49 -20.96 1.24
N ILE A 244 8.75 -20.84 1.65
CA ILE A 244 9.41 -19.55 1.91
C ILE A 244 9.33 -18.65 0.66
N PHE A 245 9.66 -19.18 -0.50
CA PHE A 245 9.65 -18.45 -1.76
C PHE A 245 8.25 -17.99 -2.15
N LEU A 246 7.25 -18.86 -2.08
CA LEU A 246 5.87 -18.55 -2.47
C LEU A 246 5.19 -17.57 -1.51
N THR A 247 5.57 -17.56 -0.24
CA THR A 247 5.00 -16.68 0.80
C THR A 247 5.83 -15.43 1.06
N TYR A 248 6.89 -15.19 0.31
CA TYR A 248 7.85 -14.10 0.53
C TYR A 248 7.19 -12.70 0.61
N TYR A 249 6.20 -12.42 -0.23
CA TYR A 249 5.51 -11.14 -0.28
C TYR A 249 4.29 -11.03 0.64
N THR A 250 3.99 -12.05 1.45
CA THR A 250 2.79 -12.04 2.31
C THR A 250 2.73 -10.80 3.19
N LEU A 251 3.80 -10.52 3.94
CA LEU A 251 3.84 -9.34 4.81
C LEU A 251 3.79 -8.02 4.02
N THR A 252 4.34 -8.00 2.81
CA THR A 252 4.22 -6.83 1.93
C THR A 252 2.77 -6.57 1.56
N PHE A 253 1.98 -7.60 1.23
CA PHE A 253 0.54 -7.46 0.98
C PHE A 253 -0.24 -7.02 2.22
N VAL A 254 0.09 -7.59 3.41
CA VAL A 254 -0.56 -7.23 4.67
C VAL A 254 -0.28 -5.76 5.02
N VAL A 255 0.97 -5.30 4.91
CA VAL A 255 1.39 -3.95 5.28
C VAL A 255 0.95 -2.90 4.27
N ASP A 256 1.05 -3.21 2.96
CA ASP A 256 0.75 -2.27 1.86
C ASP A 256 -0.74 -2.15 1.57
N GLN A 257 -1.45 -3.29 1.58
CA GLN A 257 -2.87 -3.36 1.16
C GLN A 257 -3.81 -3.60 2.34
N ASN A 258 -3.29 -3.58 3.56
CA ASN A 258 -4.05 -3.86 4.79
C ASN A 258 -4.86 -5.16 4.72
N GLN A 259 -4.32 -6.18 4.04
CA GLN A 259 -4.97 -7.49 3.91
C GLN A 259 -4.92 -8.25 5.24
N ASP A 260 -5.89 -9.13 5.44
CA ASP A 260 -5.80 -10.13 6.50
C ASP A 260 -4.71 -11.19 6.19
N ALA A 261 -4.33 -11.97 7.19
CA ALA A 261 -3.24 -12.93 7.10
C ALA A 261 -3.43 -13.96 5.96
N ILE A 262 -4.63 -14.51 5.81
CA ILE A 262 -4.92 -15.54 4.81
C ILE A 262 -4.97 -14.95 3.39
N SER A 263 -5.58 -13.78 3.24
CA SER A 263 -5.62 -13.06 1.96
C SER A 263 -4.21 -12.66 1.52
N GLY A 264 -3.36 -12.19 2.45
CA GLY A 264 -1.96 -11.88 2.18
C GLY A 264 -1.16 -13.10 1.70
N ILE A 265 -1.33 -14.26 2.35
CA ILE A 265 -0.71 -15.52 1.93
C ILE A 265 -1.16 -15.92 0.52
N LYS A 266 -2.47 -15.89 0.24
CA LYS A 266 -3.02 -16.21 -1.09
C LYS A 266 -2.52 -15.26 -2.17
N SER A 267 -2.47 -13.96 -1.87
CA SER A 267 -1.98 -12.93 -2.78
C SER A 267 -0.49 -13.11 -3.10
N SER A 268 0.33 -13.41 -2.08
CA SER A 268 1.75 -13.71 -2.26
C SER A 268 1.95 -14.95 -3.13
N PHE A 269 1.23 -16.04 -2.82
CA PHE A 269 1.29 -17.26 -3.60
C PHE A 269 0.92 -17.01 -5.07
N ALA A 270 -0.17 -16.29 -5.33
CA ALA A 270 -0.64 -15.97 -6.67
C ALA A 270 0.35 -15.09 -7.45
N LEU A 271 0.96 -14.10 -6.79
CA LEU A 271 1.97 -13.23 -7.39
C LEU A 271 3.23 -14.02 -7.75
N THR A 272 3.75 -14.77 -6.78
CA THR A 272 5.04 -15.46 -6.91
C THR A 272 4.95 -16.63 -7.88
N SER A 273 3.86 -17.42 -7.84
CA SER A 273 3.68 -18.56 -8.75
C SER A 273 3.53 -18.14 -10.22
N LYS A 274 3.00 -16.94 -10.48
CA LYS A 274 2.90 -16.38 -11.84
C LYS A 274 4.23 -15.80 -12.35
N ASN A 275 5.16 -15.47 -11.46
CA ASN A 275 6.39 -14.75 -11.77
C ASN A 275 7.64 -15.48 -11.26
N VAL A 276 7.64 -16.83 -11.24
CA VAL A 276 8.71 -17.64 -10.64
C VAL A 276 10.08 -17.29 -11.21
N GLY A 277 10.23 -17.23 -12.54
CA GLY A 277 11.51 -16.98 -13.19
C GLY A 277 12.16 -15.65 -12.78
N PRO A 278 11.52 -14.52 -13.01
CA PRO A 278 12.04 -13.20 -12.64
C PRO A 278 12.28 -13.05 -11.14
N LEU A 279 11.38 -13.58 -10.30
CA LEU A 279 11.52 -13.50 -8.84
C LEU A 279 12.61 -14.42 -8.29
N LEU A 280 12.81 -15.60 -8.89
CA LEU A 280 13.90 -16.49 -8.51
C LEU A 280 15.26 -15.86 -8.86
N LEU A 281 15.37 -15.25 -10.04
CA LEU A 281 16.60 -14.54 -10.43
C LEU A 281 16.86 -13.36 -9.48
N LEU A 282 15.83 -12.59 -9.13
CA LEU A 282 15.98 -11.53 -8.15
C LEU A 282 16.41 -12.08 -6.79
N ALA A 283 15.77 -13.15 -6.29
CA ALA A 283 16.13 -13.77 -5.02
C ALA A 283 17.59 -14.22 -4.99
N LEU A 284 18.06 -14.88 -6.06
CA LEU A 284 19.47 -15.31 -6.19
C LEU A 284 20.43 -14.10 -6.20
N ALA A 285 20.07 -13.02 -6.91
CA ALA A 285 20.88 -11.80 -6.92
C ALA A 285 20.94 -11.16 -5.52
N LEU A 286 19.80 -11.07 -4.82
CA LEU A 286 19.73 -10.54 -3.45
C LEU A 286 20.51 -11.41 -2.45
N ILE A 287 20.45 -12.74 -2.57
CA ILE A 287 21.27 -13.64 -1.78
C ILE A 287 22.75 -13.37 -2.07
N GLY A 288 23.13 -13.25 -3.35
CA GLY A 288 24.52 -12.98 -3.74
C GLY A 288 25.08 -11.70 -3.13
N ILE A 289 24.36 -10.59 -3.21
CA ILE A 289 24.84 -9.32 -2.62
C ILE A 289 24.89 -9.39 -1.09
N ASN A 290 24.00 -10.13 -0.43
CA ASN A 290 24.04 -10.31 1.02
C ASN A 290 25.16 -11.23 1.47
N ILE A 291 25.55 -12.24 0.67
CA ILE A 291 26.77 -13.04 0.91
C ILE A 291 28.00 -12.12 0.87
N VAL A 292 28.11 -11.26 -0.13
CA VAL A 292 29.20 -10.27 -0.19
C VAL A 292 29.18 -9.35 1.03
N GLY A 293 28.00 -8.87 1.44
CA GLY A 293 27.84 -8.05 2.65
C GLY A 293 28.28 -8.78 3.92
N ALA A 294 28.00 -10.07 4.03
CA ALA A 294 28.40 -10.89 5.16
C ALA A 294 29.91 -11.13 5.21
N ILE A 295 30.57 -11.35 4.08
CA ILE A 295 32.03 -11.52 3.97
C ILE A 295 32.77 -10.26 4.48
N LEU A 296 32.18 -9.08 4.30
CA LEU A 296 32.71 -7.82 4.82
C LEU A 296 32.43 -7.66 6.32
N LEU A 297 32.80 -8.66 7.13
CA LEU A 297 32.66 -8.69 8.59
C LEU A 297 31.24 -8.39 9.11
N LEU A 298 30.23 -8.80 8.36
CA LEU A 298 28.79 -8.52 8.62
C LEU A 298 28.42 -7.03 8.54
N VAL A 299 29.40 -6.09 8.57
CA VAL A 299 29.14 -4.65 8.45
C VAL A 299 28.49 -4.32 7.10
N GLY A 300 28.88 -5.05 6.05
CA GLY A 300 28.26 -4.92 4.73
C GLY A 300 26.76 -5.19 4.72
N LEU A 301 26.24 -6.00 5.64
CA LEU A 301 24.81 -6.28 5.77
C LEU A 301 23.99 -5.03 6.16
N LEU A 302 24.60 -4.04 6.85
CA LEU A 302 23.95 -2.77 7.15
C LEU A 302 23.57 -1.99 5.87
N VAL A 303 24.23 -2.31 4.76
CA VAL A 303 24.01 -1.72 3.44
C VAL A 303 23.19 -2.67 2.56
N THR A 304 23.58 -3.95 2.49
CA THR A 304 22.97 -4.89 1.53
C THR A 304 21.57 -5.34 1.92
N LEU A 305 21.24 -5.41 3.23
CA LEU A 305 19.87 -5.74 3.67
C LEU A 305 18.85 -4.66 3.28
N PRO A 306 19.06 -3.36 3.58
CA PRO A 306 18.17 -2.30 3.11
C PRO A 306 18.01 -2.29 1.57
N ILE A 307 19.12 -2.42 0.83
CA ILE A 307 19.06 -2.46 -0.64
C ILE A 307 18.20 -3.63 -1.12
N SER A 308 18.41 -4.82 -0.54
CA SER A 308 17.63 -6.00 -0.89
C SER A 308 16.14 -5.82 -0.64
N LEU A 309 15.80 -5.17 0.47
CA LEU A 309 14.42 -4.94 0.84
C LEU A 309 13.74 -3.91 -0.08
N ILE A 310 14.42 -2.80 -0.38
CA ILE A 310 13.90 -1.80 -1.32
C ILE A 310 13.76 -2.40 -2.72
N ALA A 311 14.77 -3.15 -3.19
CA ALA A 311 14.73 -3.83 -4.48
C ALA A 311 13.59 -4.86 -4.59
N SER A 312 13.36 -5.66 -3.54
CA SER A 312 12.24 -6.60 -3.51
C SER A 312 10.88 -5.90 -3.46
N THR A 313 10.77 -4.78 -2.73
CA THR A 313 9.55 -3.97 -2.68
C THR A 313 9.27 -3.29 -4.02
N TYR A 314 10.31 -2.82 -4.72
CA TYR A 314 10.20 -2.35 -6.11
C TYR A 314 9.64 -3.45 -7.02
N ALA A 315 10.18 -4.66 -6.94
CA ALA A 315 9.70 -5.80 -7.72
C ALA A 315 8.22 -6.11 -7.44
N TYR A 316 7.82 -6.08 -6.17
CA TYR A 316 6.42 -6.23 -5.77
C TYR A 316 5.52 -5.18 -6.43
N ARG A 317 5.89 -3.89 -6.38
CA ARG A 317 5.13 -2.79 -7.00
C ARG A 317 5.01 -2.97 -8.52
N VAL A 318 6.11 -3.28 -9.20
CA VAL A 318 6.13 -3.52 -10.65
C VAL A 318 5.20 -4.68 -11.01
N LEU A 319 5.32 -5.82 -10.33
CA LEU A 319 4.53 -7.01 -10.65
C LEU A 319 3.04 -6.90 -10.26
N THR A 320 2.71 -6.03 -9.31
CA THR A 320 1.31 -5.73 -8.96
C THR A 320 0.73 -4.58 -9.78
N GLY A 321 1.51 -3.99 -10.71
CA GLY A 321 1.07 -2.87 -11.54
C GLY A 321 0.81 -1.57 -10.75
N ARG A 322 1.43 -1.44 -9.56
CA ARG A 322 1.25 -0.28 -8.69
C ARG A 322 2.33 0.76 -8.95
N PHE A 323 2.05 1.99 -8.49
CA PHE A 323 2.96 3.12 -8.66
C PHE A 323 4.33 2.84 -8.05
N VAL A 324 5.36 3.29 -8.78
CA VAL A 324 6.76 3.34 -8.37
C VAL A 324 7.27 4.74 -8.67
N ALA A 325 7.75 5.44 -7.67
CA ALA A 325 8.33 6.77 -7.86
C ALA A 325 9.63 6.70 -8.66
N ALA A 326 9.84 7.65 -9.57
CA ALA A 326 11.09 7.77 -10.31
C ALA A 326 12.29 8.02 -9.36
N ILE A 327 13.48 7.56 -9.75
CA ILE A 327 14.73 7.75 -8.99
C ILE A 327 15.15 9.22 -9.03
#